data_dfeb77c83cef0aae04c57875db5ecd53
#
_entry.id   dfeb77c83cef0aae04c57875db5ecd53
#
_cell.length_a   1.000
_cell.length_b   1.000
_cell.length_c   1.000
_cell.angle_alpha   90.00
_cell.angle_beta   90.00
_cell.angle_gamma   90.00
#
_symmetry.space_group_name_H-M   'P 1'
#
loop_
_entity.id
_entity.type
_entity.pdbx_description
1 polymer ?
#
loop_
_entity_poly.entity_id
_entity_poly.type
_entity_poly.pdbx_seq_one_letter_code
_entity_poly.pdbx_strand_id
1 'polypeptide(L)'
;MKSCLAGETDVTCNGLHEQLPFIKSGKLRCLAVAISSPLKIQGLTLRPITDVLPSLKTVTPIGGGFSVALKRNTDPAILKQIADAWLKSIGDKKFQEIEAKKPRFPDPVVGEKADRRAALWDCVASNLLVDAGLNKKSLKELDIPSIEEFDKWWPPKGYKPAI
;
A
#
# COMPACT_ATOMS: atom_id res chain seq x y z
N MET A 1 5.56 -16.58 -7.12
CA MET A 1 4.93 -16.73 -8.45
C MET A 1 5.49 -17.90 -9.26
N LYS A 2 6.81 -18.03 -9.41
CA LYS A 2 7.40 -19.18 -10.17
C LYS A 2 6.95 -20.54 -9.60
N SER A 3 7.00 -20.71 -8.29
CA SER A 3 6.56 -21.93 -7.60
C SER A 3 5.08 -22.25 -7.85
N CYS A 4 4.20 -21.24 -7.89
CA CYS A 4 2.79 -21.44 -8.19
C CYS A 4 2.58 -21.86 -9.66
N LEU A 5 3.34 -21.27 -10.59
CA LEU A 5 3.30 -21.67 -12.00
C LEU A 5 3.87 -23.06 -12.25
N ALA A 6 4.79 -23.52 -11.40
CA ALA A 6 5.37 -24.87 -11.43
C ALA A 6 4.52 -25.92 -10.69
N GLY A 7 3.44 -25.50 -9.99
CA GLY A 7 2.59 -26.40 -9.21
C GLY A 7 3.17 -26.78 -7.83
N GLU A 8 4.22 -26.08 -7.39
CA GLU A 8 4.84 -26.31 -6.07
C GLU A 8 4.03 -25.64 -4.93
N THR A 9 3.23 -24.63 -5.26
CA THR A 9 2.32 -23.94 -4.33
C THR A 9 1.01 -23.64 -5.03
N ASP A 10 -0.10 -23.63 -4.27
CA ASP A 10 -1.45 -23.42 -4.81
C ASP A 10 -1.77 -21.93 -5.02
N VAL A 11 -1.15 -21.05 -4.24
CA VAL A 11 -1.45 -19.61 -4.21
C VAL A 11 -0.17 -18.78 -4.26
N THR A 12 -0.28 -17.62 -4.90
CA THR A 12 0.81 -16.62 -4.91
C THR A 12 0.23 -15.23 -4.64
N CYS A 13 0.95 -14.42 -3.87
CA CYS A 13 0.64 -13.01 -3.60
C CYS A 13 1.83 -12.16 -4.05
N ASN A 14 1.66 -11.43 -5.15
CA ASN A 14 2.70 -10.58 -5.76
C ASN A 14 2.07 -9.31 -6.32
N GLY A 15 2.89 -8.37 -6.76
CA GLY A 15 2.42 -7.16 -7.45
C GLY A 15 1.61 -7.51 -8.70
N LEU A 16 0.48 -6.83 -8.91
CA LEU A 16 -0.39 -7.10 -10.06
C LEU A 16 0.35 -6.98 -11.39
N HIS A 17 1.30 -6.03 -11.49
CA HIS A 17 2.11 -5.82 -12.69
C HIS A 17 2.96 -7.04 -13.08
N GLU A 18 3.32 -7.88 -12.11
CA GLU A 18 4.05 -9.13 -12.36
C GLU A 18 3.12 -10.26 -12.76
N GLN A 19 1.92 -10.30 -12.18
CA GLN A 19 0.96 -11.39 -12.37
C GLN A 19 0.08 -11.20 -13.62
N LEU A 20 -0.16 -9.97 -14.05
CA LEU A 20 -1.12 -9.65 -15.10
C LEU A 20 -0.89 -10.40 -16.42
N PRO A 21 0.34 -10.59 -16.93
CA PRO A 21 0.56 -11.38 -18.14
C PRO A 21 0.10 -12.85 -18.00
N PHE A 22 0.26 -13.42 -16.81
CA PHE A 22 -0.13 -14.81 -16.52
C PHE A 22 -1.65 -14.94 -16.30
N ILE A 23 -2.28 -13.92 -15.73
CA ILE A 23 -3.74 -13.85 -15.62
C ILE A 23 -4.35 -13.74 -17.02
N LYS A 24 -3.82 -12.87 -17.87
CA LYS A 24 -4.28 -12.72 -19.26
C LYS A 24 -4.13 -13.98 -20.11
N SER A 25 -3.05 -14.73 -19.90
CA SER A 25 -2.81 -16.00 -20.60
C SER A 25 -3.55 -17.19 -19.99
N GLY A 26 -4.33 -16.99 -18.93
CA GLY A 26 -5.05 -18.05 -18.22
C GLY A 26 -4.17 -18.98 -17.37
N LYS A 27 -2.88 -18.70 -17.25
CA LYS A 27 -1.94 -19.49 -16.42
C LYS A 27 -2.13 -19.24 -14.92
N LEU A 28 -2.66 -18.09 -14.54
CA LEU A 28 -3.06 -17.74 -13.18
C LEU A 28 -4.50 -17.25 -13.17
N ARG A 29 -5.23 -17.59 -12.13
CA ARG A 29 -6.56 -17.05 -11.84
C ARG A 29 -6.45 -16.00 -10.74
N CYS A 30 -6.86 -14.76 -11.03
CA CYS A 30 -6.94 -13.75 -10.00
C CYS A 30 -8.09 -14.07 -9.05
N LEU A 31 -7.80 -14.24 -7.77
CA LEU A 31 -8.81 -14.44 -6.73
C LEU A 31 -9.40 -13.11 -6.28
N ALA A 32 -8.52 -12.13 -6.01
CA ALA A 32 -8.89 -10.76 -5.69
C ALA A 32 -7.67 -9.85 -5.82
N VAL A 33 -7.91 -8.54 -5.93
CA VAL A 33 -6.87 -7.50 -5.79
C VAL A 33 -7.08 -6.72 -4.48
N ALA A 34 -6.01 -6.32 -3.85
CA ALA A 34 -6.02 -5.69 -2.52
C ALA A 34 -6.46 -4.20 -2.58
N ILE A 35 -7.62 -3.96 -3.14
CA ILE A 35 -8.28 -2.65 -3.31
C ILE A 35 -9.75 -2.73 -2.87
N SER A 36 -10.42 -1.60 -2.76
CA SER A 36 -11.81 -1.50 -2.26
C SER A 36 -12.88 -1.46 -3.34
N SER A 37 -12.51 -1.44 -4.62
CA SER A 37 -13.46 -1.40 -5.74
C SER A 37 -12.94 -2.21 -6.93
N PRO A 38 -13.83 -2.70 -7.83
CA PRO A 38 -13.42 -3.47 -8.99
C PRO A 38 -12.42 -2.74 -9.88
N LEU A 39 -11.37 -3.43 -10.29
CA LEU A 39 -10.33 -2.88 -11.15
C LEU A 39 -10.55 -3.31 -12.61
N LYS A 40 -10.79 -2.33 -13.48
CA LYS A 40 -10.80 -2.55 -14.93
C LYS A 40 -9.43 -2.28 -15.50
N ILE A 41 -8.79 -3.28 -16.08
CA ILE A 41 -7.43 -3.15 -16.63
C ILE A 41 -7.23 -4.07 -17.84
N GLN A 42 -6.79 -3.50 -18.95
CA GLN A 42 -6.45 -4.22 -20.18
C GLN A 42 -7.49 -5.27 -20.60
N GLY A 43 -8.78 -4.90 -20.53
CA GLY A 43 -9.91 -5.76 -20.92
C GLY A 43 -10.35 -6.74 -19.83
N LEU A 44 -9.71 -6.79 -18.68
CA LEU A 44 -10.10 -7.59 -17.52
C LEU A 44 -10.87 -6.75 -16.51
N THR A 45 -11.79 -7.38 -15.79
CA THR A 45 -12.38 -6.83 -14.56
C THR A 45 -11.97 -7.72 -13.39
N LEU A 46 -11.14 -7.19 -12.50
CA LEU A 46 -10.60 -7.91 -11.36
C LEU A 46 -11.39 -7.54 -10.11
N ARG A 47 -11.74 -8.56 -9.33
CA ARG A 47 -12.53 -8.43 -8.11
C ARG A 47 -11.72 -7.81 -6.98
N PRO A 48 -12.26 -6.85 -6.20
CA PRO A 48 -11.58 -6.32 -5.04
C PRO A 48 -11.59 -7.32 -3.88
N ILE A 49 -10.59 -7.22 -3.01
CA ILE A 49 -10.49 -8.08 -1.81
C ILE A 49 -11.66 -7.84 -0.85
N THR A 50 -12.22 -6.65 -0.85
CA THR A 50 -13.34 -6.27 0.02
C THR A 50 -14.66 -6.99 -0.28
N ASP A 51 -14.80 -7.60 -1.47
CA ASP A 51 -15.94 -8.47 -1.79
C ASP A 51 -15.82 -9.83 -1.08
N VAL A 52 -14.61 -10.21 -0.64
CA VAL A 52 -14.32 -11.47 0.04
C VAL A 52 -14.15 -11.24 1.54
N LEU A 53 -13.46 -10.17 1.88
CA LEU A 53 -13.13 -9.76 3.25
C LEU A 53 -13.53 -8.30 3.45
N PRO A 54 -14.81 -8.02 3.77
CA PRO A 54 -15.33 -6.65 3.94
C PRO A 54 -14.61 -5.85 5.04
N SER A 55 -14.06 -6.53 6.04
CA SER A 55 -13.26 -5.93 7.12
C SER A 55 -12.01 -5.18 6.62
N LEU A 56 -11.50 -5.53 5.45
CA LEU A 56 -10.34 -4.86 4.86
C LEU A 56 -10.67 -3.52 4.18
N LYS A 57 -11.92 -3.08 4.21
CA LYS A 57 -12.34 -1.82 3.54
C LYS A 57 -11.60 -0.60 4.10
N THR A 58 -11.37 -0.55 5.39
CA THR A 58 -10.71 0.57 6.08
C THR A 58 -9.21 0.65 5.82
N VAL A 59 -8.59 -0.47 5.44
CA VAL A 59 -7.14 -0.58 5.25
C VAL A 59 -6.72 -0.68 3.78
N THR A 60 -7.67 -0.81 2.86
CA THR A 60 -7.38 -0.81 1.43
C THR A 60 -7.17 0.62 0.88
N PRO A 61 -6.31 0.79 -0.12
CA PRO A 61 -5.53 -0.23 -0.82
C PRO A 61 -4.34 -0.74 -0.01
N ILE A 62 -4.11 -2.07 -0.08
CA ILE A 62 -2.92 -2.70 0.49
C ILE A 62 -1.96 -3.02 -0.65
N GLY A 63 -0.75 -2.52 -0.57
CA GLY A 63 0.23 -2.74 -1.65
C GLY A 63 1.62 -2.26 -1.27
N GLY A 64 2.59 -2.54 -2.14
CA GLY A 64 3.93 -2.01 -1.99
C GLY A 64 3.94 -0.50 -2.20
N GLY A 65 4.50 0.24 -1.25
CA GLY A 65 4.72 1.68 -1.36
C GLY A 65 6.18 1.98 -1.70
N PHE A 66 6.38 2.91 -2.63
CA PHE A 66 7.68 3.55 -2.83
C PHE A 66 7.61 4.93 -2.18
N SER A 67 8.51 5.21 -1.25
CA SER A 67 8.50 6.46 -0.49
C SER A 67 9.89 7.07 -0.41
N VAL A 68 9.92 8.38 -0.23
CA VAL A 68 11.11 9.13 0.18
C VAL A 68 10.89 9.56 1.63
N ALA A 69 11.72 9.05 2.53
CA ALA A 69 11.69 9.41 3.94
C ALA A 69 12.80 10.38 4.27
N LEU A 70 12.49 11.40 5.05
CA LEU A 70 13.42 12.40 5.50
C LEU A 70 13.42 12.48 7.04
N LYS A 71 14.52 12.98 7.61
CA LYS A 71 14.57 13.19 9.06
C LYS A 71 13.52 14.22 9.49
N ARG A 72 12.85 13.99 10.63
CA ARG A 72 11.81 14.91 11.12
C ARG A 72 12.27 16.32 11.40
N ASN A 73 13.57 16.52 11.68
CA ASN A 73 14.17 17.82 11.90
C ASN A 73 14.78 18.45 10.63
N THR A 74 14.45 17.94 9.44
CA THR A 74 14.83 18.57 8.17
C THR A 74 14.11 19.93 8.04
N ASP A 75 14.83 20.92 7.55
CA ASP A 75 14.27 22.26 7.32
C ASP A 75 12.97 22.18 6.49
N PRO A 76 11.88 22.84 6.93
CA PRO A 76 10.59 22.79 6.23
C PRO A 76 10.65 23.27 4.78
N ALA A 77 11.54 24.23 4.45
CA ALA A 77 11.71 24.69 3.08
C ALA A 77 12.33 23.60 2.19
N ILE A 78 13.27 22.82 2.71
CA ILE A 78 13.86 21.68 2.02
C ILE A 78 12.83 20.57 1.86
N LEU A 79 12.04 20.27 2.90
CA LEU A 79 10.95 19.29 2.84
C LEU A 79 9.97 19.65 1.73
N LYS A 80 9.55 20.92 1.69
CA LYS A 80 8.63 21.40 0.65
C LYS A 80 9.22 21.28 -0.75
N GLN A 81 10.48 21.66 -0.95
CA GLN A 81 11.16 21.52 -2.25
C GLN A 81 11.18 20.07 -2.72
N ILE A 82 11.50 19.13 -1.83
CA ILE A 82 11.54 17.70 -2.16
C ILE A 82 10.13 17.17 -2.45
N ALA A 83 9.13 17.56 -1.67
CA ALA A 83 7.73 17.17 -1.91
C ALA A 83 7.21 17.70 -3.26
N ASP A 84 7.48 18.96 -3.58
CA ASP A 84 7.11 19.58 -4.86
C ASP A 84 7.82 18.88 -6.04
N ALA A 85 9.12 18.58 -5.90
CA ALA A 85 9.89 17.84 -6.91
C ALA A 85 9.36 16.42 -7.11
N TRP A 86 8.99 15.73 -6.02
CA TRP A 86 8.37 14.42 -6.06
C TRP A 86 7.05 14.43 -6.82
N LEU A 87 6.13 15.32 -6.46
CA LEU A 87 4.84 15.46 -7.13
C LEU A 87 4.99 15.83 -8.60
N LYS A 88 5.91 16.76 -8.91
CA LYS A 88 6.22 17.14 -10.29
C LYS A 88 6.76 15.97 -11.09
N SER A 89 7.65 15.16 -10.50
CA SER A 89 8.23 14.00 -11.20
C SER A 89 7.19 12.93 -11.50
N ILE A 90 6.26 12.67 -10.59
CA ILE A 90 5.17 11.71 -10.79
C ILE A 90 4.13 12.25 -11.79
N GLY A 91 3.91 13.59 -11.81
CA GLY A 91 3.05 14.25 -12.77
C GLY A 91 3.66 14.44 -14.15
N ASP A 92 4.96 14.14 -14.33
CA ASP A 92 5.65 14.28 -15.61
C ASP A 92 5.05 13.36 -16.68
N LYS A 93 4.80 13.92 -17.87
CA LYS A 93 4.15 13.19 -18.96
C LYS A 93 4.92 11.94 -19.37
N LYS A 94 6.25 12.04 -19.47
CA LYS A 94 7.09 10.89 -19.85
C LYS A 94 7.08 9.79 -18.79
N PHE A 95 7.08 10.18 -17.51
CA PHE A 95 6.92 9.22 -16.41
C PHE A 95 5.56 8.50 -16.49
N GLN A 96 4.48 9.25 -16.70
CA GLN A 96 3.14 8.67 -16.84
C GLN A 96 3.00 7.77 -18.06
N GLU A 97 3.59 8.11 -19.18
CA GLU A 97 3.64 7.25 -20.38
C GLU A 97 4.39 5.93 -20.11
N ILE A 98 5.46 5.96 -19.32
CA ILE A 98 6.20 4.76 -18.91
C ILE A 98 5.36 3.90 -17.97
N GLU A 99 4.73 4.52 -16.97
CA GLU A 99 3.91 3.81 -15.99
C GLU A 99 2.60 3.25 -16.59
N ALA A 100 2.01 3.93 -17.57
CA ALA A 100 0.83 3.42 -18.28
C ALA A 100 1.08 2.10 -19.03
N LYS A 101 2.33 1.82 -19.39
CA LYS A 101 2.73 0.53 -19.98
C LYS A 101 2.81 -0.60 -18.95
N LYS A 102 2.80 -0.27 -17.66
CA LYS A 102 2.84 -1.20 -16.53
C LYS A 102 1.56 -1.02 -15.71
N PRO A 103 0.95 -2.09 -15.22
CA PRO A 103 -0.27 -1.98 -14.40
C PRO A 103 0.08 -1.50 -12.98
N ARG A 104 0.59 -0.28 -12.88
CA ARG A 104 0.84 0.44 -11.63
C ARG A 104 -0.09 1.63 -11.56
N PHE A 105 -0.48 1.98 -10.36
CA PHE A 105 -1.42 3.07 -10.08
C PHE A 105 -0.73 4.04 -9.12
N PRO A 106 0.02 5.03 -9.64
CA PRO A 106 0.61 6.05 -8.79
C PRO A 106 -0.49 6.80 -8.04
N ASP A 107 -0.42 6.79 -6.73
CA ASP A 107 -1.27 7.58 -5.84
C ASP A 107 -0.36 8.34 -4.87
N PRO A 108 0.28 9.43 -5.38
CA PRO A 108 1.24 10.19 -4.61
C PRO A 108 0.56 10.96 -3.49
N VAL A 109 1.10 10.82 -2.29
CA VAL A 109 0.72 11.63 -1.14
C VAL A 109 1.97 12.21 -0.49
N VAL A 110 1.84 13.37 0.13
CA VAL A 110 2.91 14.07 0.86
C VAL A 110 2.36 14.62 2.17
N GLY A 111 3.26 14.99 3.09
CA GLY A 111 2.91 15.60 4.36
C GLY A 111 2.08 14.68 5.25
N GLU A 112 1.14 15.25 5.98
CA GLU A 112 0.28 14.52 6.92
C GLU A 112 -0.42 13.30 6.30
N LYS A 113 -0.87 13.40 5.04
CA LYS A 113 -1.51 12.27 4.35
C LYS A 113 -0.55 11.10 4.14
N ALA A 114 0.72 11.38 3.87
CA ALA A 114 1.76 10.36 3.74
C ALA A 114 2.07 9.72 5.09
N ASP A 115 2.23 10.54 6.12
CA ASP A 115 2.48 10.09 7.49
C ASP A 115 1.34 9.21 8.01
N ARG A 116 0.07 9.62 7.80
CA ARG A 116 -1.10 8.82 8.18
C ARG A 116 -1.15 7.47 7.45
N ARG A 117 -0.85 7.47 6.13
CA ARG A 117 -0.82 6.24 5.34
C ARG A 117 0.26 5.29 5.84
N ALA A 118 1.46 5.79 6.12
CA ALA A 118 2.55 4.98 6.68
C ALA A 118 2.15 4.40 8.05
N ALA A 119 1.62 5.22 8.96
CA ALA A 119 1.17 4.79 10.27
C ALA A 119 0.05 3.73 10.19
N LEU A 120 -0.90 3.86 9.25
CA LEU A 120 -1.94 2.86 9.04
C LEU A 120 -1.36 1.52 8.57
N TRP A 121 -0.41 1.54 7.64
CA TRP A 121 0.23 0.30 7.17
C TRP A 121 1.04 -0.37 8.28
N ASP A 122 1.76 0.41 9.09
CA ASP A 122 2.49 -0.10 10.24
C ASP A 122 1.54 -0.68 11.30
N CYS A 123 0.41 -0.03 11.55
CA CYS A 123 -0.63 -0.53 12.44
C CYS A 123 -1.18 -1.87 11.94
N VAL A 124 -1.56 -1.97 10.67
CA VAL A 124 -2.08 -3.22 10.07
C VAL A 124 -1.04 -4.34 10.14
N ALA A 125 0.20 -4.06 9.73
CA ALA A 125 1.27 -5.06 9.75
C ALA A 125 1.55 -5.55 11.18
N SER A 126 1.60 -4.64 12.15
CA SER A 126 1.84 -4.97 13.56
C SER A 126 0.72 -5.83 14.16
N ASN A 127 -0.55 -5.49 13.88
CA ASN A 127 -1.68 -6.31 14.32
C ASN A 127 -1.60 -7.72 13.72
N LEU A 128 -1.34 -7.87 12.42
CA LEU A 128 -1.20 -9.17 11.77
C LEU A 128 -0.02 -9.99 12.32
N LEU A 129 1.10 -9.35 12.68
CA LEU A 129 2.23 -10.03 13.31
C LEU A 129 1.89 -10.53 14.72
N VAL A 130 1.09 -9.76 15.48
CA VAL A 130 0.59 -10.20 16.79
C VAL A 130 -0.31 -11.42 16.64
N ASP A 131 -1.28 -11.36 15.73
CA ASP A 131 -2.22 -12.46 15.48
C ASP A 131 -1.49 -13.73 15.02
N ALA A 132 -0.40 -13.57 14.29
CA ALA A 132 0.46 -14.69 13.86
C ALA A 132 1.45 -15.17 14.96
N GLY A 133 1.51 -14.52 16.13
CA GLY A 133 2.47 -14.86 17.18
C GLY A 133 3.93 -14.57 16.86
N LEU A 134 4.20 -13.67 15.91
CA LEU A 134 5.54 -13.39 15.40
C LEU A 134 6.18 -12.13 16.01
N ASN A 135 5.47 -11.37 16.81
CA ASN A 135 5.98 -10.16 17.43
C ASN A 135 6.65 -10.45 18.80
N LYS A 136 7.69 -9.64 19.11
CA LYS A 136 8.42 -9.71 20.39
C LYS A 136 7.85 -8.78 21.45
N LYS A 137 7.06 -7.79 21.07
CA LYS A 137 6.44 -6.79 21.95
C LYS A 137 4.96 -6.71 21.67
N SER A 138 4.17 -6.42 22.69
CA SER A 138 2.74 -6.18 22.52
C SER A 138 2.47 -4.87 21.79
N LEU A 139 1.30 -4.74 21.16
CA LEU A 139 0.86 -3.48 20.55
C LEU A 139 0.82 -2.34 21.55
N LYS A 140 0.42 -2.62 22.80
CA LYS A 140 0.38 -1.64 23.88
C LYS A 140 1.76 -1.09 24.24
N GLU A 141 2.79 -1.95 24.28
CA GLU A 141 4.19 -1.48 24.53
C GLU A 141 4.73 -0.62 23.40
N LEU A 142 4.19 -0.74 22.19
CA LEU A 142 4.57 0.01 21.01
C LEU A 142 3.69 1.24 20.77
N ASP A 143 2.68 1.48 21.63
CA ASP A 143 1.65 2.52 21.45
C ASP A 143 0.94 2.41 20.09
N ILE A 144 0.68 1.18 19.64
CA ILE A 144 -0.01 0.88 18.39
C ILE A 144 -1.43 0.46 18.71
N PRO A 145 -2.46 1.10 18.14
CA PRO A 145 -3.86 0.75 18.35
C PRO A 145 -4.25 -0.55 17.62
N SER A 146 -5.42 -1.08 17.92
CA SER A 146 -6.08 -2.03 17.01
C SER A 146 -6.43 -1.35 15.70
N ILE A 147 -6.65 -2.15 14.64
CA ILE A 147 -7.01 -1.61 13.31
C ILE A 147 -8.30 -0.80 13.39
N GLU A 148 -9.29 -1.26 14.17
CA GLU A 148 -10.58 -0.62 14.35
C GLU A 148 -10.50 0.71 15.10
N GLU A 149 -9.49 0.87 15.94
CA GLU A 149 -9.29 2.09 16.74
C GLU A 149 -8.35 3.08 16.09
N PHE A 150 -7.74 2.74 14.97
CA PHE A 150 -6.74 3.58 14.30
C PHE A 150 -7.25 5.01 14.03
N ASP A 151 -8.44 5.16 13.54
CA ASP A 151 -9.01 6.49 13.21
C ASP A 151 -9.27 7.36 14.43
N LYS A 152 -9.49 6.76 15.61
CA LYS A 152 -9.62 7.47 16.88
C LYS A 152 -8.26 7.82 17.49
N TRP A 153 -7.27 6.96 17.25
CA TRP A 153 -5.92 7.13 17.74
C TRP A 153 -5.11 8.14 16.90
N TRP A 154 -5.36 8.23 15.59
CA TRP A 154 -4.65 9.17 14.71
C TRP A 154 -5.17 10.61 14.88
N PRO A 155 -4.29 11.60 15.01
CA PRO A 155 -2.82 11.49 15.10
C PRO A 155 -2.35 11.10 16.51
N PRO A 156 -1.19 10.46 16.65
CA PRO A 156 -0.65 10.13 17.96
C PRO A 156 -0.30 11.39 18.75
N LYS A 157 -0.33 11.27 20.08
CA LYS A 157 -0.02 12.40 20.98
C LYS A 157 1.33 13.05 20.64
N GLY A 158 1.30 14.37 20.46
CA GLY A 158 2.51 15.14 20.13
C GLY A 158 2.90 15.13 18.66
N TYR A 159 2.12 14.47 17.80
CA TYR A 159 2.32 14.54 16.35
C TYR A 159 2.19 15.98 15.86
N LYS A 160 3.11 16.37 14.98
CA LYS A 160 3.06 17.62 14.21
C LYS A 160 3.44 17.31 12.78
N PRO A 161 2.64 17.66 11.78
CA PRO A 161 3.05 17.51 10.40
C PRO A 161 4.29 18.34 10.14
N ALA A 162 5.21 17.83 9.32
CA ALA A 162 6.41 18.53 8.94
C ALA A 162 6.18 19.54 7.79
N ILE A 163 5.15 19.27 6.96
CA ILE A 163 4.63 20.14 5.87
C ILE A 163 3.13 19.90 5.70
#